data_7a36e1f44945e9ab85cf44ee873ac6e4
#
_entry.id   7a36e1f44945e9ab85cf44ee873ac6e4
#
_cell.length_a   1.000
_cell.length_b   1.000
_cell.length_c   1.000
_cell.angle_alpha   90.00
_cell.angle_beta   90.00
_cell.angle_gamma   90.00
#
_symmetry.space_group_name_H-M   'P 1'
#
loop_
_entity.id
_entity.type
_entity.pdbx_description
1 polymer ?
#
loop_
_entity_poly.entity_id
_entity_poly.type
_entity_poly.pdbx_seq_one_letter_code
_entity_poly.pdbx_strand_id
1 'polypeptide(L)'
;SGMVPGYLQGIYDWNEINIDLVKLCRVYGHRLIISNVIKIDTMNNLVFLENRPSVNYDFLSINLGIKTDSSKIKGAEKNCLKLKPISSIKENFDKLLEFNKINKNNDIVIIGAGAAGFEVALALDENLKRKNIKNNIILLSKNSSVLNQFNKKAVFIAKNTLKKCNIKFLNYAEVVIVTSN
;
A
#
# COMPACT_ATOMS: atom_id res chain seq x y z
N SER A 1 -7.59 -4.84 0.70
CA SER A 1 -6.22 -4.35 0.99
C SER A 1 -5.45 -5.28 1.91
N GLY A 2 -6.09 -6.06 2.77
CA GLY A 2 -5.42 -7.01 3.67
C GLY A 2 -4.68 -8.15 2.96
N MET A 3 -5.01 -8.46 1.71
CA MET A 3 -4.32 -9.49 0.92
C MET A 3 -3.10 -8.96 0.14
N VAL A 4 -2.86 -7.64 0.14
CA VAL A 4 -1.72 -7.04 -0.57
C VAL A 4 -0.36 -7.60 -0.12
N PRO A 5 -0.06 -7.79 1.17
CA PRO A 5 1.19 -8.42 1.58
C PRO A 5 1.39 -9.81 0.98
N GLY A 6 0.33 -10.63 0.93
CA GLY A 6 0.38 -11.96 0.30
C GLY A 6 0.63 -11.91 -1.20
N TYR A 7 0.08 -10.91 -1.91
CA TYR A 7 0.40 -10.64 -3.31
C TYR A 7 1.87 -10.25 -3.49
N LEU A 8 2.37 -9.32 -2.70
CA LEU A 8 3.77 -8.88 -2.74
C LEU A 8 4.74 -10.03 -2.40
N GLN A 9 4.32 -10.95 -1.54
CA GLN A 9 5.06 -12.15 -1.18
C GLN A 9 5.05 -13.21 -2.30
N GLY A 10 4.08 -13.13 -3.23
CA GLY A 10 3.88 -14.12 -4.30
C GLY A 10 3.07 -15.34 -3.88
N ILE A 11 2.23 -15.20 -2.84
CA ILE A 11 1.27 -16.23 -2.41
C ILE A 11 0.01 -16.17 -3.28
N TYR A 12 -0.45 -14.94 -3.58
CA TYR A 12 -1.65 -14.68 -4.36
C TYR A 12 -1.32 -14.01 -5.69
N ASP A 13 -2.10 -14.33 -6.70
CA ASP A 13 -2.12 -13.60 -7.95
C ASP A 13 -2.93 -12.30 -7.81
N TRP A 14 -2.71 -11.36 -8.76
CA TRP A 14 -3.43 -10.08 -8.77
C TRP A 14 -4.95 -10.25 -8.80
N ASN A 15 -5.45 -11.21 -9.57
CA ASN A 15 -6.89 -11.44 -9.69
C ASN A 15 -7.51 -12.02 -8.41
N GLU A 16 -6.73 -12.77 -7.61
CA GLU A 16 -7.21 -13.35 -6.35
C GLU A 16 -7.41 -12.29 -5.26
N ILE A 17 -6.66 -11.19 -5.31
CA ILE A 17 -6.79 -10.10 -4.33
C ILE A 17 -7.77 -9.01 -4.74
N ASN A 18 -8.44 -9.16 -5.89
CA ASN A 18 -9.41 -8.22 -6.42
C ASN A 18 -10.80 -8.85 -6.55
N ILE A 19 -11.81 -8.11 -6.14
CA ILE A 19 -13.21 -8.50 -6.31
C ILE A 19 -13.74 -7.85 -7.60
N ASP A 20 -14.21 -8.66 -8.54
CA ASP A 20 -14.92 -8.19 -9.75
C ASP A 20 -16.31 -7.68 -9.36
N LEU A 21 -16.41 -6.37 -9.19
CA LEU A 21 -17.68 -5.73 -8.81
C LEU A 21 -18.74 -5.83 -9.91
N VAL A 22 -18.37 -5.93 -11.19
CA VAL A 22 -19.35 -6.09 -12.29
C VAL A 22 -20.01 -7.45 -12.16
N LYS A 23 -19.22 -8.50 -11.98
CA LYS A 23 -19.73 -9.86 -11.78
C LYS A 23 -20.56 -9.97 -10.50
N LEU A 24 -20.05 -9.40 -9.41
CA LEU A 24 -20.73 -9.43 -8.11
C LEU A 24 -22.10 -8.74 -8.18
N CYS A 25 -22.17 -7.52 -8.73
CA CYS A 25 -23.42 -6.77 -8.86
C CYS A 25 -24.43 -7.49 -9.76
N ARG A 26 -23.95 -8.14 -10.85
CA ARG A 26 -24.82 -8.92 -11.74
C ARG A 26 -25.45 -10.11 -11.02
N VAL A 27 -24.65 -10.85 -10.23
CA VAL A 27 -25.13 -12.02 -9.49
C VAL A 27 -26.20 -11.65 -8.47
N TYR A 28 -26.05 -10.52 -7.79
CA TYR A 28 -26.98 -10.09 -6.73
C TYR A 28 -28.03 -9.08 -7.20
N GLY A 29 -28.13 -8.81 -8.49
CA GLY A 29 -29.12 -7.87 -9.03
C GLY A 29 -28.88 -6.41 -8.62
N HIS A 30 -27.64 -6.04 -8.27
CA HIS A 30 -27.29 -4.68 -7.88
C HIS A 30 -26.85 -3.82 -9.07
N ARG A 31 -27.16 -2.53 -9.01
CA ARG A 31 -26.70 -1.57 -10.00
C ARG A 31 -25.31 -1.07 -9.66
N LEU A 32 -24.34 -1.26 -10.57
CA LEU A 32 -23.02 -0.66 -10.48
C LEU A 32 -22.97 0.63 -11.30
N ILE A 33 -22.58 1.73 -10.66
CA ILE A 33 -22.34 3.01 -11.33
C ILE A 33 -20.86 3.33 -11.20
N ILE A 34 -20.17 3.39 -12.33
CA ILE A 34 -18.74 3.78 -12.39
C ILE A 34 -18.69 5.27 -12.67
N SER A 35 -18.39 6.05 -11.64
CA SER A 35 -18.24 7.51 -11.71
C SER A 35 -17.54 8.03 -10.45
N ASN A 36 -16.96 9.22 -10.53
CA ASN A 36 -16.47 9.91 -9.35
C ASN A 36 -17.63 10.55 -8.58
N VAL A 37 -17.62 10.41 -7.27
CA VAL A 37 -18.52 11.17 -6.39
C VAL A 37 -17.89 12.54 -6.15
N ILE A 38 -18.62 13.61 -6.52
CA ILE A 38 -18.14 15.00 -6.42
C ILE A 38 -18.71 15.71 -5.19
N LYS A 39 -19.90 15.33 -4.74
CA LYS A 39 -20.55 15.93 -3.57
C LYS A 39 -21.57 14.95 -2.97
N ILE A 40 -21.74 15.03 -1.66
CA ILE A 40 -22.83 14.38 -0.93
C ILE A 40 -23.66 15.48 -0.26
N ASP A 41 -24.97 15.48 -0.53
CA ASP A 41 -25.94 16.35 0.12
C ASP A 41 -26.72 15.53 1.14
N THR A 42 -26.36 15.69 2.40
CA THR A 42 -26.98 14.94 3.50
C THR A 42 -28.35 15.50 3.91
N MET A 43 -28.69 16.72 3.49
CA MET A 43 -30.00 17.30 3.77
C MET A 43 -31.10 16.75 2.84
N ASN A 44 -30.73 16.51 1.57
CA ASN A 44 -31.63 16.01 0.55
C ASN A 44 -31.40 14.55 0.18
N ASN A 45 -30.48 13.85 0.88
CA ASN A 45 -30.11 12.45 0.63
C ASN A 45 -29.67 12.20 -0.82
N LEU A 46 -28.79 13.07 -1.35
CA LEU A 46 -28.33 13.02 -2.73
C LEU A 46 -26.81 12.80 -2.82
N VAL A 47 -26.41 11.92 -3.72
CA VAL A 47 -25.01 11.76 -4.14
C VAL A 47 -24.84 12.32 -5.55
N PHE A 48 -24.02 13.34 -5.71
CA PHE A 48 -23.71 13.95 -7.01
C PHE A 48 -22.54 13.21 -7.63
N LEU A 49 -22.71 12.84 -8.89
CA LEU A 49 -21.74 12.08 -9.68
C LEU A 49 -21.17 12.95 -10.80
N GLU A 50 -19.92 12.70 -11.15
CA GLU A 50 -19.28 13.37 -12.28
C GLU A 50 -19.90 12.88 -13.60
N ASN A 51 -20.38 13.84 -14.41
CA ASN A 51 -20.98 13.60 -15.74
C ASN A 51 -22.15 12.59 -15.74
N ARG A 52 -22.87 12.47 -14.64
CA ARG A 52 -24.05 11.61 -14.51
C ARG A 52 -25.11 12.27 -13.61
N PRO A 53 -26.38 11.86 -13.73
CA PRO A 53 -27.42 12.29 -12.80
C PRO A 53 -27.09 11.93 -11.36
N SER A 54 -27.54 12.73 -10.42
CA SER A 54 -27.45 12.42 -9.00
C SER A 54 -28.26 11.19 -8.63
N VAL A 55 -27.87 10.54 -7.54
CA VAL A 55 -28.54 9.34 -7.00
C VAL A 55 -29.09 9.64 -5.62
N ASN A 56 -30.37 9.34 -5.41
CA ASN A 56 -31.00 9.38 -4.09
C ASN A 56 -30.59 8.15 -3.28
N TYR A 57 -30.55 8.29 -1.97
CA TYR A 57 -30.31 7.19 -1.05
C TYR A 57 -31.18 7.30 0.22
N ASP A 58 -31.56 6.17 0.77
CA ASP A 58 -32.12 6.05 2.12
C ASP A 58 -31.01 5.82 3.14
N PHE A 59 -30.03 4.98 2.78
CA PHE A 59 -28.83 4.69 3.56
C PHE A 59 -27.61 4.82 2.66
N LEU A 60 -26.59 5.51 3.14
CA LEU A 60 -25.32 5.68 2.43
C LEU A 60 -24.17 5.05 3.22
N SER A 61 -23.55 4.02 2.65
CA SER A 61 -22.29 3.47 3.15
C SER A 61 -21.12 4.04 2.36
N ILE A 62 -20.14 4.61 3.06
CA ILE A 62 -18.96 5.23 2.45
C ILE A 62 -17.74 4.37 2.75
N ASN A 63 -17.18 3.75 1.71
CA ASN A 63 -15.97 2.94 1.79
C ASN A 63 -14.93 3.41 0.77
N LEU A 64 -14.31 4.55 1.07
CA LEU A 64 -13.32 5.17 0.21
C LEU A 64 -11.91 4.62 0.47
N GLY A 65 -11.11 4.57 -0.58
CA GLY A 65 -9.67 4.32 -0.46
C GLY A 65 -8.94 5.56 0.10
N ILE A 66 -7.68 5.36 0.45
CA ILE A 66 -6.77 6.45 0.82
C ILE A 66 -5.61 6.52 -0.17
N LYS A 67 -5.05 7.71 -0.34
CA LYS A 67 -3.80 7.94 -1.07
C LYS A 67 -2.65 8.09 -0.08
N THR A 68 -1.45 7.69 -0.48
CA THR A 68 -0.25 8.00 0.29
C THR A 68 0.03 9.50 0.16
N ASP A 69 0.01 10.22 1.27
CA ASP A 69 0.45 11.61 1.30
C ASP A 69 1.98 11.67 1.38
N SER A 70 2.59 12.07 0.28
CA SER A 70 4.03 12.27 0.15
C SER A 70 4.40 13.75 -0.02
N SER A 71 3.44 14.67 0.12
CA SER A 71 3.64 16.12 -0.13
C SER A 71 4.72 16.75 0.76
N LYS A 72 4.91 16.20 1.96
CA LYS A 72 5.91 16.69 2.93
C LYS A 72 7.33 16.22 2.63
N ILE A 73 7.53 15.30 1.68
CA ILE A 73 8.85 14.77 1.32
C ILE A 73 9.17 15.25 -0.09
N LYS A 74 10.11 16.17 -0.21
CA LYS A 74 10.50 16.74 -1.50
C LYS A 74 10.95 15.65 -2.47
N GLY A 75 10.38 15.63 -3.68
CA GLY A 75 10.70 14.66 -4.73
C GLY A 75 10.08 13.26 -4.56
N ALA A 76 9.44 12.94 -3.44
CA ALA A 76 8.86 11.62 -3.21
C ALA A 76 7.70 11.31 -4.19
N GLU A 77 6.95 12.32 -4.62
CA GLU A 77 5.86 12.15 -5.59
C GLU A 77 6.36 11.53 -6.90
N LYS A 78 7.54 11.92 -7.34
CA LYS A 78 8.15 11.51 -8.61
C LYS A 78 9.06 10.29 -8.46
N ASN A 79 9.77 10.18 -7.33
CA ASN A 79 10.88 9.23 -7.17
C ASN A 79 10.57 8.05 -6.24
N CYS A 80 9.34 7.96 -5.69
CA CYS A 80 8.95 6.84 -4.85
C CYS A 80 7.85 6.00 -5.49
N LEU A 81 7.92 4.69 -5.32
CA LEU A 81 6.83 3.78 -5.63
C LEU A 81 5.82 3.80 -4.48
N LYS A 82 4.58 4.18 -4.76
CA LYS A 82 3.53 4.30 -3.75
C LYS A 82 2.74 3.01 -3.62
N LEU A 83 2.40 2.64 -2.38
CA LEU A 83 1.54 1.50 -2.08
C LEU A 83 0.04 1.83 -2.17
N LYS A 84 -0.30 3.11 -2.24
CA LYS A 84 -1.68 3.57 -2.38
C LYS A 84 -1.75 4.71 -3.40
N PRO A 85 -2.77 4.72 -4.27
CA PRO A 85 -3.94 3.83 -4.30
C PRO A 85 -3.58 2.38 -4.66
N ILE A 86 -4.43 1.43 -4.27
CA ILE A 86 -4.19 -0.01 -4.52
C ILE A 86 -4.09 -0.32 -6.02
N SER A 87 -4.80 0.42 -6.87
CA SER A 87 -4.76 0.26 -8.33
C SER A 87 -3.37 0.40 -8.94
N SER A 88 -2.45 1.12 -8.31
CA SER A 88 -1.07 1.28 -8.79
C SER A 88 -0.08 0.25 -8.25
N ILE A 89 -0.50 -0.61 -7.32
CA ILE A 89 0.43 -1.56 -6.66
C ILE A 89 1.04 -2.53 -7.65
N LYS A 90 0.22 -3.10 -8.56
CA LYS A 90 0.71 -4.08 -9.54
C LYS A 90 1.83 -3.49 -10.39
N GLU A 91 1.56 -2.35 -11.02
CA GLU A 91 2.53 -1.66 -11.88
C GLU A 91 3.80 -1.28 -11.10
N ASN A 92 3.65 -0.75 -9.90
CA ASN A 92 4.78 -0.36 -9.06
C ASN A 92 5.60 -1.56 -8.61
N PHE A 93 4.95 -2.68 -8.30
CA PHE A 93 5.64 -3.90 -7.90
C PHE A 93 6.38 -4.55 -9.08
N ASP A 94 5.77 -4.59 -10.25
CA ASP A 94 6.41 -5.09 -11.47
C ASP A 94 7.66 -4.25 -11.80
N LYS A 95 7.58 -2.92 -11.74
CA LYS A 95 8.74 -2.01 -11.89
C LYS A 95 9.85 -2.30 -10.88
N LEU A 96 9.49 -2.51 -9.61
CA LEU A 96 10.46 -2.84 -8.56
C LEU A 96 11.18 -4.17 -8.86
N LEU A 97 10.44 -5.19 -9.28
CA LEU A 97 11.02 -6.49 -9.60
C LEU A 97 11.93 -6.44 -10.84
N GLU A 98 11.53 -5.72 -11.87
CA GLU A 98 12.35 -5.52 -13.08
C GLU A 98 13.64 -4.78 -12.75
N PHE A 99 13.55 -3.69 -12.00
CA PHE A 99 14.72 -2.93 -11.57
C PHE A 99 15.71 -3.80 -10.79
N ASN A 100 15.22 -4.64 -9.88
CA ASN A 100 16.08 -5.51 -9.08
C ASN A 100 16.64 -6.71 -9.86
N LYS A 101 16.04 -7.13 -10.97
CA LYS A 101 16.62 -8.13 -11.88
C LYS A 101 17.84 -7.58 -12.61
N ILE A 102 17.77 -6.32 -13.04
CA ILE A 102 18.83 -5.64 -13.80
C ILE A 102 19.97 -5.21 -12.88
N ASN A 103 19.62 -4.63 -11.74
CA ASN A 103 20.54 -4.06 -10.79
C ASN A 103 20.61 -4.95 -9.54
N LYS A 104 21.57 -5.86 -9.51
CA LYS A 104 21.80 -6.76 -8.36
C LYS A 104 22.45 -6.00 -7.19
N ASN A 105 22.09 -6.39 -5.98
CA ASN A 105 22.63 -5.82 -4.72
C ASN A 105 22.22 -4.37 -4.40
N ASN A 106 21.07 -3.93 -4.88
CA ASN A 106 20.53 -2.63 -4.48
C ASN A 106 19.81 -2.69 -3.14
N ASP A 107 19.84 -1.58 -2.43
CA ASP A 107 19.03 -1.40 -1.24
C ASP A 107 17.60 -1.02 -1.60
N ILE A 108 16.61 -1.71 -1.01
CA ILE A 108 15.20 -1.34 -1.08
C ILE A 108 14.85 -0.60 0.19
N VAL A 109 14.56 0.69 0.06
CA VAL A 109 14.22 1.55 1.19
C VAL A 109 12.71 1.70 1.31
N ILE A 110 12.16 1.37 2.47
CA ILE A 110 10.74 1.52 2.79
C ILE A 110 10.59 2.67 3.78
N ILE A 111 9.83 3.70 3.39
CA ILE A 111 9.60 4.88 4.21
C ILE A 111 8.30 4.70 5.00
N GLY A 112 8.42 4.61 6.32
CA GLY A 112 7.31 4.45 7.24
C GLY A 112 7.21 3.04 7.82
N ALA A 113 7.38 2.91 9.14
CA ALA A 113 7.39 1.65 9.88
C ALA A 113 6.10 1.39 10.69
N GLY A 114 4.95 1.85 10.17
CA GLY A 114 3.62 1.44 10.62
C GLY A 114 3.27 0.03 10.12
N ALA A 115 2.02 -0.41 10.33
CA ALA A 115 1.57 -1.75 9.92
C ALA A 115 1.87 -2.06 8.45
N ALA A 116 1.48 -1.18 7.53
CA ALA A 116 1.68 -1.40 6.10
C ALA A 116 3.16 -1.52 5.72
N GLY A 117 4.03 -0.61 6.20
CA GLY A 117 5.46 -0.67 5.88
C GLY A 117 6.14 -1.90 6.47
N PHE A 118 5.76 -2.30 7.67
CA PHE A 118 6.27 -3.52 8.30
C PHE A 118 5.87 -4.79 7.51
N GLU A 119 4.59 -4.92 7.16
CA GLU A 119 4.09 -6.05 6.37
C GLU A 119 4.71 -6.12 4.98
N VAL A 120 4.85 -4.98 4.31
CA VAL A 120 5.50 -4.88 3.00
C VAL A 120 6.98 -5.27 3.07
N ALA A 121 7.69 -4.84 4.11
CA ALA A 121 9.10 -5.20 4.29
C ALA A 121 9.28 -6.72 4.37
N LEU A 122 8.44 -7.40 5.17
CA LEU A 122 8.47 -8.85 5.30
C LEU A 122 8.07 -9.57 4.01
N ALA A 123 7.02 -9.07 3.35
CA ALA A 123 6.53 -9.67 2.10
C ALA A 123 7.57 -9.57 0.97
N LEU A 124 8.24 -8.44 0.85
CA LEU A 124 9.31 -8.24 -0.14
C LEU A 124 10.52 -9.12 0.17
N ASP A 125 10.96 -9.19 1.42
CA ASP A 125 12.06 -10.04 1.85
C ASP A 125 11.84 -11.51 1.44
N GLU A 126 10.66 -12.03 1.71
CA GLU A 126 10.31 -13.41 1.36
C GLU A 126 10.22 -13.61 -0.16
N ASN A 127 9.62 -12.67 -0.91
CA ASN A 127 9.53 -12.74 -2.37
C ASN A 127 10.92 -12.76 -3.02
N LEU A 128 11.80 -11.87 -2.58
CA LEU A 128 13.15 -11.76 -3.11
C LEU A 128 13.98 -13.02 -2.81
N LYS A 129 13.84 -13.58 -1.61
CA LYS A 129 14.47 -14.87 -1.24
C LYS A 129 14.01 -16.00 -2.13
N ARG A 130 12.71 -16.13 -2.37
CA ARG A 130 12.16 -17.17 -3.27
C ARG A 130 12.66 -17.03 -4.71
N LYS A 131 12.94 -15.81 -5.14
CA LYS A 131 13.47 -15.51 -6.47
C LYS A 131 15.01 -15.55 -6.56
N ASN A 132 15.69 -15.89 -5.46
CA ASN A 132 17.16 -15.84 -5.34
C ASN A 132 17.76 -14.46 -5.70
N ILE A 133 17.03 -13.40 -5.38
CA ILE A 133 17.48 -12.01 -5.57
C ILE A 133 18.03 -11.51 -4.24
N LYS A 134 19.31 -11.17 -4.20
CA LYS A 134 19.97 -10.62 -3.01
C LYS A 134 19.82 -9.11 -2.99
N ASN A 135 19.01 -8.60 -2.09
CA ASN A 135 18.85 -7.16 -1.85
C ASN A 135 18.78 -6.92 -0.35
N ASN A 136 19.21 -5.76 0.09
CA ASN A 136 19.01 -5.34 1.47
C ASN A 136 17.68 -4.59 1.55
N ILE A 137 16.89 -4.87 2.59
CA ILE A 137 15.69 -4.10 2.89
C ILE A 137 15.97 -3.21 4.09
N ILE A 138 15.70 -1.92 3.92
CA ILE A 138 15.87 -0.90 4.95
C ILE A 138 14.52 -0.30 5.25
N LEU A 139 14.05 -0.42 6.48
CA LEU A 139 12.80 0.15 6.96
C LEU A 139 13.08 1.40 7.79
N LEU A 140 12.58 2.55 7.33
CA LEU A 140 12.79 3.85 7.99
C LEU A 140 11.58 4.24 8.84
N SER A 141 11.84 4.82 10.01
CA SER A 141 10.81 5.39 10.87
C SER A 141 11.28 6.69 11.49
N LYS A 142 10.44 7.73 11.43
CA LYS A 142 10.67 8.93 12.23
C LYS A 142 10.48 8.72 13.74
N ASN A 143 9.82 7.63 14.12
CA ASN A 143 9.54 7.29 15.51
C ASN A 143 10.63 6.38 16.09
N SER A 144 10.59 6.20 17.42
CA SER A 144 11.55 5.38 18.19
C SER A 144 11.48 3.88 17.90
N SER A 145 10.36 3.39 17.38
CA SER A 145 10.19 1.96 17.11
C SER A 145 9.29 1.66 15.91
N VAL A 146 9.45 0.47 15.38
CA VAL A 146 8.47 -0.12 14.46
C VAL A 146 7.15 -0.33 15.19
N LEU A 147 6.02 -0.16 14.49
CA LEU A 147 4.67 -0.34 15.04
C LEU A 147 4.44 0.46 16.36
N ASN A 148 4.98 1.68 16.45
CA ASN A 148 4.97 2.48 17.67
C ASN A 148 3.57 2.81 18.22
N GLN A 149 2.51 2.66 17.42
CA GLN A 149 1.11 2.84 17.82
C GLN A 149 0.48 1.57 18.40
N PHE A 150 1.20 0.46 18.41
CA PHE A 150 0.74 -0.82 18.92
C PHE A 150 1.25 -1.08 20.34
N ASN A 151 0.71 -2.11 20.98
CA ASN A 151 1.14 -2.48 22.32
C ASN A 151 2.60 -2.97 22.36
N LYS A 152 3.21 -2.93 23.54
CA LYS A 152 4.63 -3.28 23.74
C LYS A 152 4.98 -4.71 23.27
N LYS A 153 4.05 -5.66 23.40
CA LYS A 153 4.25 -7.05 22.96
C LYS A 153 4.35 -7.13 21.44
N ALA A 154 3.47 -6.45 20.70
CA ALA A 154 3.51 -6.37 19.24
C ALA A 154 4.82 -5.72 18.74
N VAL A 155 5.22 -4.61 19.37
CA VAL A 155 6.50 -3.93 19.06
C VAL A 155 7.68 -4.86 19.29
N PHE A 156 7.71 -5.60 20.40
CA PHE A 156 8.79 -6.54 20.70
C PHE A 156 8.87 -7.67 19.67
N ILE A 157 7.74 -8.27 19.32
CA ILE A 157 7.66 -9.32 18.29
C ILE A 157 8.13 -8.77 16.94
N ALA A 158 7.65 -7.60 16.53
CA ALA A 158 8.04 -6.97 15.27
C ALA A 158 9.54 -6.71 15.17
N LYS A 159 10.17 -6.17 16.24
CA LYS A 159 11.63 -5.97 16.28
C LYS A 159 12.40 -7.27 16.11
N ASN A 160 11.98 -8.32 16.80
CA ASN A 160 12.62 -9.64 16.69
C ASN A 160 12.44 -10.25 15.30
N THR A 161 11.28 -10.06 14.68
CA THR A 161 11.00 -10.53 13.31
C THR A 161 11.90 -9.81 12.30
N LEU A 162 12.03 -8.48 12.38
CA LEU A 162 12.93 -7.73 11.49
C LEU A 162 14.39 -8.23 11.60
N LYS A 163 14.87 -8.49 12.83
CA LYS A 163 16.21 -9.07 13.04
C LYS A 163 16.36 -10.44 12.42
N LYS A 164 15.38 -11.34 12.59
CA LYS A 164 15.40 -12.71 12.00
C LYS A 164 15.42 -12.68 10.47
N CYS A 165 14.70 -11.72 9.87
CA CYS A 165 14.67 -11.52 8.43
C CYS A 165 15.87 -10.72 7.89
N ASN A 166 16.79 -10.27 8.76
CA ASN A 166 17.91 -9.40 8.39
C ASN A 166 17.49 -8.08 7.70
N ILE A 167 16.31 -7.56 8.08
CA ILE A 167 15.80 -6.27 7.63
C ILE A 167 16.39 -5.17 8.52
N LYS A 168 17.13 -4.23 7.92
CA LYS A 168 17.70 -3.11 8.65
C LYS A 168 16.60 -2.12 9.04
N PHE A 169 16.48 -1.84 10.33
CA PHE A 169 15.52 -0.85 10.85
C PHE A 169 16.27 0.38 11.35
N LEU A 170 15.91 1.54 10.82
CA LEU A 170 16.45 2.84 11.25
C LEU A 170 15.32 3.65 11.87
N ASN A 171 15.41 3.85 13.19
CA ASN A 171 14.53 4.73 13.95
C ASN A 171 15.06 6.18 13.94
N TYR A 172 14.17 7.12 14.30
CA TYR A 172 14.47 8.56 14.26
C TYR A 172 15.00 9.05 12.91
N ALA A 173 14.67 8.32 11.84
CA ALA A 173 15.06 8.61 10.47
C ALA A 173 13.88 9.32 9.75
N GLU A 174 13.88 10.63 9.76
CA GLU A 174 12.91 11.42 9.01
C GLU A 174 13.45 11.71 7.61
N VAL A 175 12.69 11.28 6.60
CA VAL A 175 13.04 11.53 5.20
C VAL A 175 12.47 12.88 4.79
N VAL A 176 13.32 13.79 4.36
CA VAL A 176 12.95 15.15 3.93
C VAL A 176 13.01 15.33 2.42
N ILE A 177 13.85 14.56 1.74
CA ILE A 177 14.02 14.62 0.28
C ILE A 177 14.34 13.25 -0.31
N VAL A 178 13.82 12.99 -1.51
CA VAL A 178 14.17 11.86 -2.36
C VAL A 178 14.55 12.40 -3.74
N THR A 179 15.74 12.08 -4.20
CA THR A 179 16.28 12.48 -5.51
C THR A 179 16.29 11.30 -6.48
N SER A 180 16.21 11.58 -7.78
CA SER A 180 16.60 10.61 -8.81
C SER A 180 18.13 10.50 -8.81
N ASN A 181 18.65 9.30 -8.82
CA ASN A 181 20.06 9.05 -9.13
C ASN A 181 20.30 9.17 -10.63
#